data_6ba5245a895a5add639a079c6ec51f38
#
_entry.id   6ba5245a895a5add639a079c6ec51f38
#
_cell.length_a   1.000
_cell.length_b   1.000
_cell.length_c   1.000
_cell.angle_alpha   90.00
_cell.angle_beta   90.00
_cell.angle_gamma   90.00
#
_symmetry.space_group_name_H-M   'P 1'
#
loop_
_entity.id
_entity.type
_entity.pdbx_description
1 polymer ?
#
loop_
_entity_poly.entity_id
_entity_poly.type
_entity_poly.pdbx_seq_one_letter_code
_entity_poly.pdbx_strand_id
1 'polypeptide(L)'
;MALFVGLRACEARELSEPKASETNQHKKDAFMNESNLLTLVSLFSGAGGMDIGFEKAGFKTIWANEYDKTISPSYQKYFPKVTFDGRSICDIRDTDLPDSAVGVIGGPPCQSWSEAGARRGINDPRGKLFFEYLRVIKKVKPLFFVAENVHGLIHSRNINAFKQILSLFENEGYEISWKLLNANDYEVPQDRERVFIVGYHKQLKTKFVFPDPVIERKTLRDAIGNLANLKPGATKKIKNHELYDAGYSPIFLSRNRVRGWDEPSFTIIATDRHIPFLPQAPKMVRVPGQETMIFAPGHEDKYRRLTVRECARIQTFPDNYEFVYNNIRSAYKMIGNAVPVELAKHIALAIKKDLGVV
;
A
#
# COMPACT_ATOMS: atom_id res chain seq x y z
N MET A 1 58.95 57.52 -36.76
CA MET A 1 58.40 58.45 -35.77
C MET A 1 57.31 57.69 -35.04
N ALA A 2 57.57 57.32 -33.82
CA ALA A 2 56.76 56.46 -32.98
C ALA A 2 55.74 57.26 -32.21
N LEU A 3 54.54 56.68 -31.96
CA LEU A 3 53.68 57.12 -30.88
C LEU A 3 53.08 55.85 -30.19
N PHE A 4 53.58 55.62 -29.00
CA PHE A 4 53.02 54.66 -28.01
C PHE A 4 51.75 55.27 -27.42
N VAL A 5 50.65 54.49 -27.38
CA VAL A 5 49.52 54.76 -26.53
C VAL A 5 49.25 53.49 -25.69
N GLY A 6 49.32 53.69 -24.38
CA GLY A 6 49.24 52.60 -23.40
C GLY A 6 47.86 51.99 -23.27
N LEU A 7 47.81 50.66 -23.10
CA LEU A 7 46.66 49.88 -22.66
C LEU A 7 46.80 49.61 -21.17
N ARG A 8 45.81 50.11 -20.38
CA ARG A 8 45.63 49.77 -18.97
C ARG A 8 45.10 48.33 -18.87
N ALA A 9 45.79 47.55 -18.08
CA ALA A 9 45.35 46.23 -17.68
C ALA A 9 44.00 46.32 -16.91
N CYS A 10 43.02 45.55 -17.36
CA CYS A 10 41.75 45.33 -16.66
C CYS A 10 41.94 44.11 -15.77
N GLU A 11 41.92 44.32 -14.44
CA GLU A 11 41.96 43.25 -13.46
C GLU A 11 40.72 42.35 -13.61
N ALA A 12 40.95 41.07 -13.90
CA ALA A 12 39.94 40.06 -13.86
C ALA A 12 39.53 39.77 -12.40
N ARG A 13 38.31 40.18 -12.00
CA ARG A 13 37.69 39.70 -10.80
C ARG A 13 37.34 38.20 -11.00
N GLU A 14 38.01 37.35 -10.25
CA GLU A 14 37.58 35.95 -10.05
C GLU A 14 36.18 35.94 -9.43
N LEU A 15 35.18 35.56 -10.24
CA LEU A 15 33.88 35.17 -9.74
C LEU A 15 34.06 33.77 -9.17
N SER A 16 34.09 33.68 -7.84
CA SER A 16 34.02 32.40 -7.11
C SER A 16 32.68 31.70 -7.45
N GLU A 17 32.76 30.54 -8.11
CA GLU A 17 31.60 29.67 -8.30
C GLU A 17 31.04 29.25 -6.94
N PRO A 18 29.73 29.35 -6.70
CA PRO A 18 29.16 28.90 -5.46
C PRO A 18 29.32 27.38 -5.35
N LYS A 19 29.84 26.89 -4.20
CA LYS A 19 30.07 25.48 -3.94
C LYS A 19 28.76 24.71 -4.13
N ALA A 20 28.77 23.66 -4.94
CA ALA A 20 27.62 22.83 -5.29
C ALA A 20 26.84 22.23 -4.09
N SER A 21 27.39 22.26 -2.86
CA SER A 21 26.74 21.84 -1.62
C SER A 21 25.69 22.83 -1.09
N GLU A 22 25.88 24.14 -1.26
CA GLU A 22 24.97 25.18 -0.73
C GLU A 22 23.69 25.33 -1.55
N THR A 23 23.78 25.14 -2.89
CA THR A 23 22.58 25.21 -3.75
C THR A 23 21.60 24.05 -3.58
N ASN A 24 22.09 22.88 -3.13
CA ASN A 24 21.23 21.72 -2.90
C ASN A 24 20.53 21.74 -1.53
N GLN A 25 21.18 22.34 -0.51
CA GLN A 25 20.54 22.54 0.79
C GLN A 25 19.40 23.56 0.66
N HIS A 26 19.60 24.68 0.00
CA HIS A 26 18.54 25.67 -0.26
C HIS A 26 17.37 25.13 -1.08
N LYS A 27 17.58 24.18 -2.00
CA LYS A 27 16.49 23.50 -2.71
C LYS A 27 15.76 22.51 -1.82
N LYS A 28 16.47 21.78 -0.95
CA LYS A 28 15.87 20.94 0.10
C LYS A 28 15.03 21.78 1.07
N ASP A 29 15.59 22.88 1.51
CA ASP A 29 14.96 23.81 2.46
C ASP A 29 13.75 24.56 1.83
N ALA A 30 13.77 24.84 0.53
CA ALA A 30 12.65 25.43 -0.20
C ALA A 30 11.46 24.44 -0.36
N PHE A 31 11.73 23.13 -0.46
CA PHE A 31 10.67 22.10 -0.46
C PHE A 31 10.13 21.81 0.94
N MET A 32 10.91 22.11 1.99
CA MET A 32 10.63 21.79 3.40
C MET A 32 10.15 23.00 4.20
N ASN A 33 9.78 24.12 3.56
CA ASN A 33 9.16 25.25 4.26
C ASN A 33 7.91 24.77 5.02
N GLU A 34 7.68 25.29 6.23
CA GLU A 34 6.65 24.89 7.20
C GLU A 34 5.21 24.77 6.67
N SER A 35 4.94 25.32 5.49
CA SER A 35 3.66 25.19 4.78
C SER A 35 3.55 23.93 3.91
N ASN A 36 4.65 23.27 3.57
CA ASN A 36 4.70 22.02 2.79
C ASN A 36 4.96 20.83 3.70
N LEU A 37 4.08 20.60 4.65
CA LEU A 37 3.94 19.33 5.37
C LEU A 37 4.09 18.16 4.40
N LEU A 38 4.64 17.03 4.85
CA LEU A 38 4.86 15.77 4.12
C LEU A 38 3.60 15.32 3.35
N THR A 39 3.27 16.04 2.27
CA THR A 39 2.02 15.88 1.51
C THR A 39 2.07 14.70 0.56
N LEU A 40 0.95 14.01 0.41
CA LEU A 40 0.81 12.83 -0.43
C LEU A 40 -0.31 12.97 -1.45
N VAL A 41 -0.09 12.40 -2.62
CA VAL A 41 -1.11 11.98 -3.57
C VAL A 41 -1.27 10.47 -3.45
N SER A 42 -2.50 9.99 -3.22
CA SER A 42 -2.83 8.58 -3.10
C SER A 42 -3.62 8.09 -4.30
N LEU A 43 -3.10 7.08 -5.00
CA LEU A 43 -3.71 6.49 -6.19
C LEU A 43 -4.16 5.07 -5.89
N PHE A 44 -5.34 4.70 -6.44
CA PHE A 44 -5.93 3.39 -6.14
C PHE A 44 -6.02 3.16 -4.62
N SER A 45 -6.45 4.20 -3.91
CA SER A 45 -6.36 4.30 -2.44
C SER A 45 -7.13 3.20 -1.71
N GLY A 46 -8.10 2.58 -2.36
CA GLY A 46 -8.92 1.54 -1.74
C GLY A 46 -9.60 2.05 -0.46
N ALA A 47 -9.52 1.26 0.61
CA ALA A 47 -9.99 1.67 1.93
C ALA A 47 -8.98 2.55 2.71
N GLY A 48 -7.90 3.01 2.06
CA GLY A 48 -6.93 3.93 2.69
C GLY A 48 -5.98 3.26 3.69
N GLY A 49 -5.74 1.95 3.59
CA GLY A 49 -4.82 1.28 4.52
C GLY A 49 -3.38 1.83 4.45
N MET A 50 -2.88 2.10 3.24
CA MET A 50 -1.59 2.74 3.04
C MET A 50 -1.60 4.18 3.55
N ASP A 51 -2.64 4.94 3.24
CA ASP A 51 -2.82 6.33 3.67
C ASP A 51 -2.79 6.45 5.21
N ILE A 52 -3.55 5.60 5.92
CA ILE A 52 -3.55 5.58 7.40
C ILE A 52 -2.14 5.30 7.94
N GLY A 53 -1.42 4.34 7.35
CA GLY A 53 -0.05 4.02 7.75
C GLY A 53 0.89 5.22 7.59
N PHE A 54 0.81 5.91 6.48
CA PHE A 54 1.59 7.13 6.22
C PHE A 54 1.17 8.28 7.13
N GLU A 55 -0.14 8.49 7.39
CA GLU A 55 -0.58 9.51 8.34
C GLU A 55 -0.10 9.24 9.76
N LYS A 56 -0.06 7.98 10.20
CA LYS A 56 0.54 7.60 11.50
C LYS A 56 2.04 7.94 11.59
N ALA A 57 2.73 8.02 10.47
CA ALA A 57 4.13 8.44 10.38
C ALA A 57 4.30 9.97 10.27
N GLY A 58 3.20 10.72 10.16
CA GLY A 58 3.20 12.18 10.08
C GLY A 58 3.08 12.76 8.66
N PHE A 59 2.81 11.93 7.66
CA PHE A 59 2.44 12.39 6.32
C PHE A 59 0.99 12.83 6.27
N LYS A 60 0.60 13.58 5.24
CA LYS A 60 -0.76 14.05 5.04
C LYS A 60 -1.19 13.83 3.60
N THR A 61 -2.18 12.97 3.38
CA THR A 61 -2.80 12.85 2.07
C THR A 61 -3.61 14.10 1.76
N ILE A 62 -3.33 14.75 0.63
CA ILE A 62 -4.02 15.96 0.18
C ILE A 62 -4.99 15.66 -0.95
N TRP A 63 -4.73 14.62 -1.74
CA TRP A 63 -5.55 14.19 -2.85
C TRP A 63 -5.52 12.68 -2.98
N ALA A 64 -6.68 12.07 -3.25
CA ALA A 64 -6.81 10.63 -3.40
C ALA A 64 -7.76 10.25 -4.54
N ASN A 65 -7.46 9.11 -5.19
CA ASN A 65 -8.30 8.54 -6.22
C ASN A 65 -8.65 7.09 -5.93
N GLU A 66 -9.95 6.80 -5.98
CA GLU A 66 -10.48 5.43 -5.97
C GLU A 66 -11.75 5.37 -6.83
N TYR A 67 -11.70 4.55 -7.87
CA TYR A 67 -12.79 4.39 -8.85
C TYR A 67 -13.97 3.56 -8.32
N ASP A 68 -13.72 2.60 -7.42
CA ASP A 68 -14.74 1.66 -6.95
C ASP A 68 -15.72 2.35 -5.99
N LYS A 69 -16.94 2.61 -6.49
CA LYS A 69 -18.02 3.26 -5.74
C LYS A 69 -18.49 2.45 -4.52
N THR A 70 -18.15 1.17 -4.41
CA THR A 70 -18.45 0.35 -3.22
C THR A 70 -17.43 0.53 -2.11
N ILE A 71 -16.29 1.15 -2.40
CA ILE A 71 -15.16 1.37 -1.49
C ILE A 71 -15.07 2.84 -1.05
N SER A 72 -15.21 3.76 -2.00
CA SER A 72 -15.02 5.20 -1.80
C SER A 72 -15.78 5.81 -0.62
N PRO A 73 -17.02 5.39 -0.26
CA PRO A 73 -17.70 5.94 0.92
C PRO A 73 -16.97 5.71 2.24
N SER A 74 -16.29 4.56 2.38
CA SER A 74 -15.48 4.26 3.58
C SER A 74 -14.27 5.18 3.68
N TYR A 75 -13.57 5.38 2.55
CA TYR A 75 -12.42 6.27 2.46
C TYR A 75 -12.82 7.71 2.82
N GLN A 76 -13.81 8.26 2.13
CA GLN A 76 -14.26 9.65 2.34
C GLN A 76 -14.77 9.92 3.75
N LYS A 77 -15.41 8.93 4.39
CA LYS A 77 -15.86 9.05 5.78
C LYS A 77 -14.70 9.19 6.76
N TYR A 78 -13.60 8.44 6.52
CA TYR A 78 -12.43 8.49 7.40
C TYR A 78 -11.51 9.68 7.09
N PHE A 79 -11.41 10.09 5.83
CA PHE A 79 -10.59 11.20 5.34
C PHE A 79 -11.41 12.37 4.81
N PRO A 80 -12.23 13.04 5.64
CA PRO A 80 -13.18 14.06 5.17
C PRO A 80 -12.50 15.35 4.65
N LYS A 81 -11.20 15.52 4.90
CA LYS A 81 -10.43 16.71 4.48
C LYS A 81 -9.59 16.47 3.22
N VAL A 82 -9.53 15.24 2.72
CA VAL A 82 -8.80 14.90 1.51
C VAL A 82 -9.64 15.24 0.29
N THR A 83 -9.06 15.89 -0.70
CA THR A 83 -9.69 16.07 -2.00
C THR A 83 -9.80 14.72 -2.67
N PHE A 84 -11.00 14.20 -2.80
CA PHE A 84 -11.24 12.85 -3.30
C PHE A 84 -11.81 12.87 -4.71
N ASP A 85 -11.20 12.11 -5.63
CA ASP A 85 -11.69 11.93 -6.99
C ASP A 85 -12.13 10.48 -7.22
N GLY A 86 -13.42 10.28 -7.44
CA GLY A 86 -14.04 8.96 -7.68
C GLY A 86 -14.12 8.57 -9.15
N ARG A 87 -13.54 9.35 -10.08
CA ARG A 87 -13.47 9.00 -11.50
C ARG A 87 -12.43 7.92 -11.77
N SER A 88 -12.52 7.26 -12.93
CA SER A 88 -11.40 6.47 -13.43
C SER A 88 -10.16 7.35 -13.57
N ILE A 89 -9.00 6.87 -13.15
CA ILE A 89 -7.74 7.60 -13.31
C ILE A 89 -7.44 7.93 -14.79
N CYS A 90 -7.97 7.13 -15.72
CA CYS A 90 -7.87 7.38 -17.17
C CYS A 90 -8.70 8.60 -17.63
N ASP A 91 -9.70 9.02 -16.85
CA ASP A 91 -10.58 10.15 -17.16
C ASP A 91 -10.14 11.43 -16.44
N ILE A 92 -9.13 11.35 -15.56
CA ILE A 92 -8.56 12.47 -14.82
C ILE A 92 -7.48 13.12 -15.65
N ARG A 93 -7.63 14.42 -15.93
CA ARG A 93 -6.66 15.21 -16.69
C ARG A 93 -5.51 15.65 -15.78
N ASP A 94 -4.36 16.00 -16.35
CA ASP A 94 -3.22 16.53 -15.62
C ASP A 94 -3.53 17.84 -14.88
N THR A 95 -4.50 18.63 -15.40
CA THR A 95 -4.99 19.86 -14.77
C THR A 95 -5.85 19.61 -13.53
N ASP A 96 -6.37 18.41 -13.34
CA ASP A 96 -7.20 18.02 -12.21
C ASP A 96 -6.34 17.44 -11.05
N LEU A 97 -5.06 17.19 -11.32
CA LEU A 97 -4.09 16.69 -10.33
C LEU A 97 -3.44 17.83 -9.54
N PRO A 98 -3.00 17.58 -8.30
CA PRO A 98 -2.17 18.54 -7.58
C PRO A 98 -0.89 18.90 -8.35
N ASP A 99 -0.48 20.17 -8.30
CA ASP A 99 0.74 20.62 -8.98
C ASP A 99 2.00 20.04 -8.35
N SER A 100 1.99 19.76 -7.06
CA SER A 100 3.09 19.14 -6.34
C SER A 100 2.60 18.36 -5.11
N ALA A 101 3.38 17.35 -4.72
CA ALA A 101 3.30 16.65 -3.44
C ALA A 101 4.68 16.07 -3.13
N VAL A 102 4.97 15.85 -1.85
CA VAL A 102 6.24 15.26 -1.42
C VAL A 102 6.34 13.79 -1.83
N GLY A 103 5.21 13.07 -1.81
CA GLY A 103 5.15 11.68 -2.20
C GLY A 103 3.91 11.30 -3.01
N VAL A 104 4.05 10.25 -3.83
CA VAL A 104 2.93 9.56 -4.47
C VAL A 104 2.90 8.12 -3.96
N ILE A 105 1.76 7.68 -3.43
CA ILE A 105 1.58 6.32 -2.91
C ILE A 105 0.44 5.61 -3.64
N GLY A 106 0.47 4.27 -3.71
CA GLY A 106 -0.65 3.51 -4.27
C GLY A 106 -0.35 2.07 -4.64
N GLY A 107 -1.39 1.34 -5.02
CA GLY A 107 -1.31 -0.05 -5.47
C GLY A 107 -1.86 -0.21 -6.89
N PRO A 108 -1.13 0.18 -7.95
CA PRO A 108 -1.62 0.08 -9.31
C PRO A 108 -1.90 -1.38 -9.69
N PRO A 109 -3.09 -1.72 -10.25
CA PRO A 109 -3.43 -3.11 -10.60
C PRO A 109 -2.45 -3.69 -11.63
N CYS A 110 -1.97 -4.93 -11.37
CA CYS A 110 -0.98 -5.63 -12.20
C CYS A 110 -1.55 -6.83 -12.97
N GLN A 111 -2.87 -7.06 -12.94
CA GLN A 111 -3.48 -8.31 -13.46
C GLN A 111 -3.25 -8.57 -14.96
N SER A 112 -2.94 -7.58 -15.74
CA SER A 112 -2.77 -7.69 -17.20
C SER A 112 -1.37 -8.09 -17.66
N TRP A 113 -0.36 -7.90 -16.83
CA TRP A 113 1.00 -8.29 -17.17
C TRP A 113 1.24 -9.80 -17.02
N SER A 114 0.40 -10.47 -16.21
CA SER A 114 0.52 -11.91 -15.94
C SER A 114 -0.09 -12.81 -17.02
N GLU A 115 -1.12 -12.33 -17.74
CA GLU A 115 -1.87 -13.16 -18.71
C GLU A 115 -1.56 -12.82 -20.17
N ALA A 116 -1.03 -11.64 -20.42
CA ALA A 116 -0.83 -11.12 -21.78
C ALA A 116 0.65 -11.00 -22.13
N GLY A 117 1.46 -12.01 -22.04
CA GLY A 117 2.89 -12.01 -22.42
C GLY A 117 3.36 -10.74 -23.16
N ALA A 118 4.59 -10.38 -23.11
CA ALA A 118 5.25 -9.11 -23.52
C ALA A 118 4.79 -8.40 -24.83
N ARG A 119 3.85 -9.00 -25.57
CA ARG A 119 3.30 -8.46 -26.83
C ARG A 119 1.96 -7.72 -26.71
N ARG A 120 1.26 -7.75 -25.56
CA ARG A 120 -0.03 -7.06 -25.36
C ARG A 120 -0.01 -5.98 -24.26
N GLY A 121 1.10 -5.81 -23.54
CA GLY A 121 1.20 -4.96 -22.35
C GLY A 121 0.69 -3.53 -22.52
N ILE A 122 0.91 -2.89 -23.66
CA ILE A 122 0.47 -1.51 -23.95
C ILE A 122 -1.01 -1.46 -24.37
N ASN A 123 -1.55 -2.54 -24.95
CA ASN A 123 -2.92 -2.58 -25.48
C ASN A 123 -3.93 -3.24 -24.53
N ASP A 124 -3.51 -3.79 -23.39
CA ASP A 124 -4.42 -4.32 -22.39
C ASP A 124 -4.96 -3.18 -21.49
N PRO A 125 -6.28 -3.01 -21.34
CA PRO A 125 -6.89 -1.96 -20.52
C PRO A 125 -6.36 -1.90 -19.10
N ARG A 126 -5.90 -3.02 -18.54
CA ARG A 126 -5.39 -3.13 -17.17
C ARG A 126 -3.91 -2.75 -17.06
N GLY A 127 -3.09 -2.99 -18.09
CA GLY A 127 -1.72 -2.44 -18.22
C GLY A 127 -1.72 -0.93 -18.26
N LYS A 128 -2.80 -0.36 -18.82
CA LYS A 128 -3.02 1.09 -18.92
C LYS A 128 -2.99 1.77 -17.53
N LEU A 129 -3.52 1.13 -16.49
CA LEU A 129 -3.59 1.72 -15.14
C LEU A 129 -2.20 1.93 -14.50
N PHE A 130 -1.24 1.09 -14.83
CA PHE A 130 0.14 1.30 -14.39
C PHE A 130 0.77 2.52 -15.08
N PHE A 131 0.51 2.71 -16.37
CA PHE A 131 0.98 3.91 -17.08
C PHE A 131 0.30 5.19 -16.56
N GLU A 132 -0.94 5.11 -16.09
CA GLU A 132 -1.59 6.23 -15.40
C GLU A 132 -0.89 6.56 -14.08
N TYR A 133 -0.46 5.55 -13.31
CA TYR A 133 0.37 5.77 -12.12
C TYR A 133 1.66 6.51 -12.48
N LEU A 134 2.35 6.07 -13.53
CA LEU A 134 3.57 6.72 -14.04
C LEU A 134 3.29 8.15 -14.52
N ARG A 135 2.15 8.38 -15.22
CA ARG A 135 1.75 9.73 -15.68
C ARG A 135 1.60 10.70 -14.51
N VAL A 136 0.96 10.24 -13.42
CA VAL A 136 0.81 11.08 -12.21
C VAL A 136 2.18 11.39 -11.59
N ILE A 137 3.10 10.42 -11.52
CA ILE A 137 4.47 10.67 -11.06
C ILE A 137 5.18 11.72 -11.93
N LYS A 138 5.04 11.64 -13.25
CA LYS A 138 5.59 12.64 -14.18
C LYS A 138 5.03 14.05 -13.98
N LYS A 139 3.72 14.15 -13.71
CA LYS A 139 3.03 15.43 -13.47
C LYS A 139 3.40 16.02 -12.11
N VAL A 140 3.33 15.23 -11.05
CA VAL A 140 3.52 15.68 -9.66
C VAL A 140 5.01 15.87 -9.32
N LYS A 141 5.90 15.08 -9.92
CA LYS A 141 7.37 15.06 -9.68
C LYS A 141 7.71 14.96 -8.20
N PRO A 142 7.18 13.94 -7.48
CA PRO A 142 7.39 13.81 -6.04
C PRO A 142 8.85 13.50 -5.70
N LEU A 143 9.28 13.78 -4.46
CA LEU A 143 10.58 13.35 -3.95
C LEU A 143 10.67 11.83 -3.84
N PHE A 144 9.56 11.17 -3.54
CA PHE A 144 9.48 9.70 -3.52
C PHE A 144 8.14 9.21 -4.04
N PHE A 145 8.12 7.95 -4.45
CA PHE A 145 6.88 7.21 -4.63
C PHE A 145 6.95 5.83 -3.97
N VAL A 146 5.78 5.27 -3.65
CA VAL A 146 5.64 3.89 -3.16
C VAL A 146 4.54 3.20 -3.94
N ALA A 147 4.92 2.16 -4.69
CA ALA A 147 3.98 1.29 -5.39
C ALA A 147 3.94 -0.10 -4.73
N GLU A 148 2.75 -0.55 -4.33
CA GLU A 148 2.54 -1.89 -3.77
C GLU A 148 1.93 -2.82 -4.79
N ASN A 149 2.29 -4.12 -4.72
CA ASN A 149 1.66 -5.13 -5.56
C ASN A 149 1.71 -6.54 -4.95
N VAL A 150 0.95 -7.45 -5.55
CA VAL A 150 0.93 -8.86 -5.13
C VAL A 150 2.24 -9.58 -5.47
N HIS A 151 2.60 -10.63 -4.71
CA HIS A 151 3.79 -11.47 -4.95
C HIS A 151 3.88 -11.98 -6.39
N GLY A 152 2.74 -12.27 -7.03
CA GLY A 152 2.70 -12.73 -8.42
C GLY A 152 3.39 -11.83 -9.44
N LEU A 153 3.60 -10.54 -9.12
CA LEU A 153 4.32 -9.59 -9.98
C LEU A 153 5.76 -10.03 -10.28
N ILE A 154 6.44 -10.59 -9.31
CA ILE A 154 7.86 -11.04 -9.43
C ILE A 154 7.99 -12.53 -9.76
N HIS A 155 6.90 -13.23 -10.02
CA HIS A 155 6.95 -14.62 -10.46
C HIS A 155 7.71 -14.76 -11.79
N SER A 156 8.39 -15.87 -12.01
CA SER A 156 9.26 -16.12 -13.19
C SER A 156 8.60 -15.75 -14.54
N ARG A 157 7.29 -16.05 -14.70
CA ARG A 157 6.51 -15.70 -15.90
C ARG A 157 6.34 -14.18 -16.12
N ASN A 158 6.47 -13.37 -15.08
CA ASN A 158 6.21 -11.93 -15.08
C ASN A 158 7.49 -11.10 -14.93
N ILE A 159 8.64 -11.73 -14.68
CA ILE A 159 9.88 -11.06 -14.30
C ILE A 159 10.37 -10.05 -15.36
N ASN A 160 10.18 -10.35 -16.63
CA ASN A 160 10.57 -9.43 -17.71
C ASN A 160 9.70 -8.17 -17.73
N ALA A 161 8.39 -8.33 -17.51
CA ALA A 161 7.47 -7.20 -17.37
C ALA A 161 7.80 -6.36 -16.13
N PHE A 162 8.13 -7.02 -15.02
CA PHE A 162 8.56 -6.34 -13.80
C PHE A 162 9.85 -5.51 -14.03
N LYS A 163 10.85 -6.06 -14.70
CA LYS A 163 12.07 -5.30 -15.06
C LYS A 163 11.77 -4.09 -15.93
N GLN A 164 10.86 -4.21 -16.91
CA GLN A 164 10.43 -3.08 -17.72
C GLN A 164 9.76 -1.98 -16.88
N ILE A 165 8.92 -2.37 -15.90
CA ILE A 165 8.31 -1.43 -14.96
C ILE A 165 9.37 -0.64 -14.19
N LEU A 166 10.41 -1.30 -13.67
CA LEU A 166 11.49 -0.63 -12.94
C LEU A 166 12.22 0.37 -13.85
N SER A 167 12.56 -0.05 -15.08
CA SER A 167 13.23 0.81 -16.05
C SER A 167 12.40 2.04 -16.44
N LEU A 168 11.06 1.95 -16.49
CA LEU A 168 10.21 3.11 -16.74
C LEU A 168 10.34 4.16 -15.63
N PHE A 169 10.39 3.75 -14.36
CA PHE A 169 10.62 4.68 -13.25
C PHE A 169 12.03 5.25 -13.23
N GLU A 170 13.06 4.44 -13.55
CA GLU A 170 14.45 4.89 -13.62
C GLU A 170 14.64 5.96 -14.70
N ASN A 171 13.94 5.82 -15.85
CA ASN A 171 13.93 6.80 -16.94
C ASN A 171 13.28 8.13 -16.55
N GLU A 172 12.36 8.13 -15.58
CA GLU A 172 11.76 9.34 -15.02
C GLU A 172 12.64 10.02 -13.94
N GLY A 173 13.86 9.54 -13.73
CA GLY A 173 14.81 10.15 -12.81
C GLY A 173 14.76 9.63 -11.38
N TYR A 174 14.21 8.44 -11.15
CA TYR A 174 14.15 7.82 -9.83
C TYR A 174 15.23 6.76 -9.65
N GLU A 175 15.78 6.68 -8.44
CA GLU A 175 16.56 5.55 -7.93
C GLU A 175 15.62 4.55 -7.29
N ILE A 176 15.62 3.30 -7.75
CA ILE A 176 14.61 2.30 -7.38
C ILE A 176 15.16 1.29 -6.39
N SER A 177 14.38 1.07 -5.32
CA SER A 177 14.51 -0.07 -4.42
C SER A 177 13.23 -0.90 -4.45
N TRP A 178 13.34 -2.23 -4.44
CA TRP A 178 12.18 -3.08 -4.31
C TRP A 178 12.47 -4.29 -3.43
N LYS A 179 11.45 -4.80 -2.76
CA LYS A 179 11.55 -5.98 -1.88
C LYS A 179 10.22 -6.69 -1.77
N LEU A 180 10.24 -8.01 -1.66
CA LEU A 180 9.10 -8.80 -1.20
C LEU A 180 9.10 -8.79 0.32
N LEU A 181 8.03 -8.27 0.93
CA LEU A 181 7.87 -8.18 2.37
C LEU A 181 6.75 -9.10 2.84
N ASN A 182 6.95 -9.78 3.98
CA ASN A 182 5.86 -10.42 4.69
C ASN A 182 5.34 -9.44 5.76
N ALA A 183 4.04 -9.17 5.74
CA ALA A 183 3.42 -8.25 6.67
C ALA A 183 3.64 -8.65 8.16
N ASN A 184 3.75 -9.95 8.45
CA ASN A 184 4.01 -10.43 9.80
C ASN A 184 5.37 -9.99 10.37
N ASP A 185 6.31 -9.61 9.51
CA ASP A 185 7.60 -9.04 9.91
C ASP A 185 7.49 -7.55 10.33
N TYR A 186 6.29 -6.95 10.23
CA TYR A 186 6.04 -5.52 10.46
C TYR A 186 4.77 -5.28 11.31
N GLU A 187 4.68 -5.96 12.45
CA GLU A 187 3.60 -5.83 13.45
C GLU A 187 2.18 -6.16 12.93
N VAL A 188 2.07 -6.86 11.81
CA VAL A 188 0.78 -7.29 11.25
C VAL A 188 0.55 -8.77 11.59
N PRO A 189 -0.52 -9.17 12.28
CA PRO A 189 -0.78 -10.55 12.66
C PRO A 189 -1.29 -11.39 11.48
N GLN A 190 -0.56 -11.35 10.35
CA GLN A 190 -0.98 -11.98 9.10
C GLN A 190 0.20 -12.37 8.22
N ASP A 191 0.25 -13.62 7.76
CA ASP A 191 1.12 -14.05 6.67
C ASP A 191 0.59 -13.48 5.35
N ARG A 192 1.20 -12.38 4.91
CA ARG A 192 0.82 -11.66 3.68
C ARG A 192 2.06 -11.12 2.98
N GLU A 193 2.41 -11.72 1.87
CA GLU A 193 3.52 -11.27 1.06
C GLU A 193 3.08 -10.23 0.01
N ARG A 194 3.84 -9.12 -0.06
CA ARG A 194 3.61 -8.04 -1.02
C ARG A 194 4.94 -7.49 -1.53
N VAL A 195 4.96 -7.17 -2.81
CA VAL A 195 6.08 -6.48 -3.43
C VAL A 195 5.90 -4.98 -3.21
N PHE A 196 6.92 -4.35 -2.66
CA PHE A 196 6.99 -2.90 -2.58
C PHE A 196 8.09 -2.39 -3.49
N ILE A 197 7.77 -1.36 -4.27
CA ILE A 197 8.69 -0.60 -5.10
C ILE A 197 8.71 0.81 -4.53
N VAL A 198 9.88 1.26 -4.10
CA VAL A 198 10.09 2.62 -3.61
C VAL A 198 11.06 3.31 -4.54
N GLY A 199 10.67 4.44 -5.09
CA GLY A 199 11.53 5.28 -5.91
C GLY A 199 11.84 6.58 -5.21
N TYR A 200 13.13 6.92 -5.12
CA TYR A 200 13.59 8.22 -4.67
C TYR A 200 14.05 9.04 -5.87
N HIS A 201 13.58 10.26 -5.98
CA HIS A 201 14.07 11.16 -7.02
C HIS A 201 15.58 11.36 -6.85
N LYS A 202 16.35 11.24 -7.93
CA LYS A 202 17.83 11.27 -7.92
C LYS A 202 18.42 12.52 -7.26
N GLN A 203 17.65 13.61 -7.16
CA GLN A 203 18.07 14.81 -6.42
C GLN A 203 18.28 14.57 -4.90
N LEU A 204 17.67 13.54 -4.32
CA LEU A 204 17.90 13.18 -2.92
C LEU A 204 19.28 12.59 -2.68
N LYS A 205 19.97 12.13 -3.72
CA LYS A 205 21.32 11.52 -3.66
C LYS A 205 21.42 10.38 -2.64
N THR A 206 20.33 9.67 -2.42
CA THR A 206 20.24 8.53 -1.52
C THR A 206 19.35 7.46 -2.14
N LYS A 207 19.49 6.24 -1.68
CA LYS A 207 18.68 5.08 -2.06
C LYS A 207 17.89 4.59 -0.86
N PHE A 208 16.61 4.26 -1.08
CA PHE A 208 15.77 3.74 -0.01
C PHE A 208 16.25 2.37 0.45
N VAL A 209 16.35 2.19 1.77
CA VAL A 209 16.63 0.92 2.42
C VAL A 209 15.38 0.48 3.19
N PHE A 210 14.88 -0.70 2.87
CA PHE A 210 13.72 -1.25 3.57
C PHE A 210 14.03 -1.49 5.05
N PRO A 211 13.09 -1.17 5.95
CA PRO A 211 13.29 -1.41 7.39
C PRO A 211 13.48 -2.89 7.69
N ASP A 212 14.23 -3.17 8.74
CA ASP A 212 14.41 -4.54 9.24
C ASP A 212 13.11 -5.09 9.84
N PRO A 213 12.92 -6.42 9.83
CA PRO A 213 11.84 -7.08 10.53
C PRO A 213 11.83 -6.76 12.03
N VAL A 214 10.63 -6.66 12.62
CA VAL A 214 10.49 -6.53 14.07
C VAL A 214 10.86 -7.84 14.78
N ILE A 215 11.37 -7.73 16.02
CA ILE A 215 11.75 -8.88 16.83
C ILE A 215 10.50 -9.64 17.29
N GLU A 216 9.49 -8.91 17.81
CA GLU A 216 8.26 -9.48 18.30
C GLU A 216 7.14 -9.41 17.25
N ARG A 217 6.75 -10.59 16.75
CA ARG A 217 5.67 -10.71 15.78
C ARG A 217 4.31 -10.70 16.48
N LYS A 218 3.32 -10.09 15.87
CA LYS A 218 1.94 -10.10 16.35
C LYS A 218 1.20 -11.37 15.91
N THR A 219 0.27 -11.80 16.76
CA THR A 219 -0.52 -13.01 16.60
C THR A 219 -2.02 -12.70 16.48
N LEU A 220 -2.82 -13.69 16.16
CA LEU A 220 -4.28 -13.57 16.18
C LEU A 220 -4.80 -13.22 17.57
N ARG A 221 -4.16 -13.71 18.63
CA ARG A 221 -4.51 -13.36 20.02
C ARG A 221 -4.38 -11.85 20.27
N ASP A 222 -3.29 -11.25 19.81
CA ASP A 222 -3.05 -9.80 19.97
C ASP A 222 -4.12 -8.97 19.24
N ALA A 223 -4.53 -9.40 18.05
CA ALA A 223 -5.45 -8.64 17.22
C ALA A 223 -6.92 -8.78 17.63
N ILE A 224 -7.37 -10.01 17.88
CA ILE A 224 -8.79 -10.33 17.98
C ILE A 224 -9.16 -11.18 19.22
N GLY A 225 -8.22 -11.47 20.11
CA GLY A 225 -8.47 -12.32 21.28
C GLY A 225 -9.59 -11.79 22.19
N ASN A 226 -9.69 -10.48 22.35
CA ASN A 226 -10.74 -9.84 23.12
C ASN A 226 -12.14 -9.82 22.43
N LEU A 227 -12.23 -10.19 21.16
CA LEU A 227 -13.48 -10.34 20.41
C LEU A 227 -13.98 -11.80 20.41
N ALA A 228 -13.15 -12.75 20.79
CA ALA A 228 -13.41 -14.20 20.64
C ALA A 228 -14.76 -14.65 21.19
N ASN A 229 -15.14 -14.14 22.36
CA ASN A 229 -16.37 -14.52 23.06
C ASN A 229 -17.57 -13.61 22.74
N LEU A 230 -17.40 -12.63 21.87
CA LEU A 230 -18.47 -11.72 21.47
C LEU A 230 -19.23 -12.31 20.28
N LYS A 231 -20.54 -12.44 20.42
CA LYS A 231 -21.39 -12.85 19.29
C LYS A 231 -21.37 -11.77 18.21
N PRO A 232 -21.17 -12.13 16.93
CA PRO A 232 -21.28 -11.18 15.83
C PRO A 232 -22.60 -10.41 15.88
N GLY A 233 -22.54 -9.09 15.69
CA GLY A 233 -23.73 -8.22 15.72
C GLY A 233 -24.37 -7.98 17.09
N ALA A 234 -23.89 -8.61 18.18
CA ALA A 234 -24.50 -8.50 19.50
C ALA A 234 -24.41 -7.11 20.14
N THR A 235 -23.52 -6.26 19.70
CA THR A 235 -23.36 -4.90 20.23
C THR A 235 -23.09 -3.86 19.15
N LYS A 236 -23.76 -2.71 19.24
CA LYS A 236 -23.50 -1.55 18.37
C LYS A 236 -22.19 -0.81 18.73
N LYS A 237 -21.57 -1.15 19.87
CA LYS A 237 -20.31 -0.51 20.29
C LYS A 237 -19.12 -0.89 19.40
N ILE A 238 -19.16 -2.10 18.82
CA ILE A 238 -18.13 -2.59 17.90
C ILE A 238 -18.70 -2.52 16.48
N LYS A 239 -18.25 -1.54 15.72
CA LYS A 239 -18.68 -1.34 14.33
C LYS A 239 -18.15 -2.44 13.43
N ASN A 240 -18.97 -2.86 12.45
CA ASN A 240 -18.63 -3.89 11.46
C ASN A 240 -18.27 -5.25 12.07
N HIS A 241 -18.91 -5.64 13.18
CA HIS A 241 -18.70 -6.95 13.82
C HIS A 241 -19.75 -7.99 13.39
N GLU A 242 -20.14 -7.96 12.15
CA GLU A 242 -20.97 -8.96 11.47
C GLU A 242 -20.10 -9.86 10.57
N LEU A 243 -20.61 -11.04 10.25
CA LEU A 243 -19.93 -12.02 9.39
C LEU A 243 -20.78 -12.38 8.17
N TYR A 244 -20.09 -12.87 7.13
CA TYR A 244 -20.73 -13.50 5.98
C TYR A 244 -21.14 -14.93 6.33
N ASP A 245 -22.43 -15.13 6.48
CA ASP A 245 -23.02 -16.43 6.79
C ASP A 245 -23.56 -17.09 5.51
N ALA A 246 -22.73 -17.91 4.88
CA ALA A 246 -23.08 -18.72 3.72
C ALA A 246 -22.30 -20.02 3.73
N GLY A 247 -22.79 -21.00 2.96
CA GLY A 247 -22.17 -22.32 2.82
C GLY A 247 -20.70 -22.28 2.40
N TYR A 248 -20.05 -23.41 2.38
CA TYR A 248 -18.64 -23.59 2.07
C TYR A 248 -18.47 -24.26 0.71
N SER A 249 -17.65 -23.67 -0.17
CA SER A 249 -17.35 -24.27 -1.47
C SER A 249 -16.31 -25.41 -1.33
N PRO A 250 -16.26 -26.37 -2.26
CA PRO A 250 -15.20 -27.38 -2.29
C PRO A 250 -13.79 -26.77 -2.28
N ILE A 251 -13.57 -25.67 -3.03
CA ILE A 251 -12.28 -24.94 -3.01
C ILE A 251 -11.97 -24.38 -1.62
N PHE A 252 -12.97 -23.89 -0.88
CA PHE A 252 -12.76 -23.45 0.49
C PHE A 252 -12.34 -24.61 1.38
N LEU A 253 -13.00 -25.75 1.25
CA LEU A 253 -12.74 -26.95 2.05
C LEU A 253 -11.52 -27.77 1.58
N SER A 254 -10.86 -27.41 0.47
CA SER A 254 -9.69 -28.15 -0.04
C SER A 254 -8.47 -28.10 0.89
N ARG A 255 -8.46 -27.20 1.86
CA ARG A 255 -7.36 -27.03 2.82
C ARG A 255 -7.88 -26.56 4.19
N ASN A 256 -7.08 -26.76 5.24
CA ASN A 256 -7.37 -26.22 6.56
C ASN A 256 -7.46 -24.69 6.52
N ARG A 257 -8.47 -24.13 7.22
CA ARG A 257 -8.74 -22.69 7.30
C ARG A 257 -8.64 -22.14 8.74
N VAL A 258 -8.08 -22.93 9.64
CA VAL A 258 -7.91 -22.57 11.05
C VAL A 258 -6.43 -22.38 11.36
N ARG A 259 -6.09 -21.26 11.97
CA ARG A 259 -4.81 -20.98 12.63
C ARG A 259 -5.01 -20.99 14.15
N GLY A 260 -3.95 -21.27 14.90
CA GLY A 260 -3.97 -21.13 16.36
C GLY A 260 -3.96 -19.67 16.80
N TRP A 261 -4.30 -19.44 18.06
CA TRP A 261 -4.31 -18.11 18.66
C TRP A 261 -2.93 -17.42 18.62
N ASP A 262 -1.88 -18.20 18.79
CA ASP A 262 -0.49 -17.72 18.86
C ASP A 262 0.24 -17.82 17.50
N GLU A 263 -0.54 -17.96 16.43
CA GLU A 263 -0.08 -17.91 15.04
C GLU A 263 -0.57 -16.62 14.35
N PRO A 264 0.10 -16.15 13.28
CA PRO A 264 -0.44 -15.13 12.39
C PRO A 264 -1.61 -15.71 11.58
N SER A 265 -2.55 -14.89 11.15
CA SER A 265 -3.62 -15.26 10.23
C SER A 265 -3.09 -15.70 8.87
N PHE A 266 -3.86 -16.52 8.17
CA PHE A 266 -3.74 -16.59 6.70
C PHE A 266 -3.99 -15.22 6.08
N THR A 267 -3.49 -15.02 4.85
CA THR A 267 -3.78 -13.82 4.06
C THR A 267 -5.30 -13.61 3.95
N ILE A 268 -5.78 -12.45 4.43
CA ILE A 268 -7.14 -11.98 4.17
C ILE A 268 -7.20 -11.55 2.71
N ILE A 269 -7.95 -12.29 1.90
CA ILE A 269 -8.09 -12.03 0.46
C ILE A 269 -9.40 -11.30 0.15
N ALA A 270 -9.47 -10.68 -1.02
CA ALA A 270 -10.57 -9.80 -1.43
C ALA A 270 -11.85 -10.56 -1.84
N THR A 271 -12.23 -11.57 -1.07
CA THR A 271 -13.45 -12.36 -1.29
C THR A 271 -14.03 -12.88 0.02
N ASP A 272 -15.32 -12.78 0.16
CA ASP A 272 -16.13 -13.33 1.25
C ASP A 272 -16.05 -14.86 1.38
N ARG A 273 -15.81 -15.55 0.25
CA ARG A 273 -15.86 -17.03 0.18
C ARG A 273 -14.67 -17.71 0.85
N HIS A 274 -13.55 -17.03 1.06
CA HIS A 274 -12.30 -17.61 1.55
C HIS A 274 -11.83 -17.02 2.88
N ILE A 275 -12.72 -16.37 3.61
CA ILE A 275 -12.40 -15.82 4.95
C ILE A 275 -12.06 -16.96 5.91
N PRO A 276 -10.93 -16.91 6.61
CA PRO A 276 -10.51 -17.93 7.58
C PRO A 276 -11.52 -18.10 8.71
N PHE A 277 -11.40 -19.22 9.41
CA PHE A 277 -12.15 -19.45 10.64
C PHE A 277 -11.46 -18.81 11.85
N LEU A 278 -12.28 -18.51 12.86
CA LEU A 278 -11.83 -18.07 14.17
C LEU A 278 -10.95 -19.16 14.82
N PRO A 279 -9.86 -18.80 15.51
CA PRO A 279 -8.96 -19.75 16.19
C PRO A 279 -9.58 -20.64 17.29
N GLN A 280 -10.86 -20.46 17.60
CA GLN A 280 -11.59 -21.32 18.56
C GLN A 280 -11.84 -22.73 18.04
N ALA A 281 -11.94 -22.90 16.73
CA ALA A 281 -12.13 -24.22 16.12
C ALA A 281 -10.83 -25.01 16.11
N PRO A 282 -10.86 -26.33 16.28
CA PRO A 282 -9.71 -27.19 15.99
C PRO A 282 -9.38 -27.17 14.49
N LYS A 283 -8.16 -27.61 14.13
CA LYS A 283 -7.80 -27.76 12.70
C LYS A 283 -8.76 -28.72 12.01
N MET A 284 -9.09 -28.41 10.76
CA MET A 284 -9.92 -29.27 9.91
C MET A 284 -9.22 -30.62 9.66
N VAL A 285 -10.01 -31.66 9.47
CA VAL A 285 -9.54 -33.04 9.32
C VAL A 285 -9.54 -33.44 7.84
N ARG A 286 -8.44 -34.01 7.37
CA ARG A 286 -8.37 -34.61 6.03
C ARG A 286 -8.93 -36.03 6.08
N VAL A 287 -9.89 -36.30 5.18
CA VAL A 287 -10.43 -37.64 4.98
C VAL A 287 -9.63 -38.34 3.87
N PRO A 288 -9.06 -39.54 4.11
CA PRO A 288 -8.37 -40.28 3.06
C PRO A 288 -9.27 -40.50 1.84
N GLY A 289 -8.72 -40.30 0.65
CA GLY A 289 -9.45 -40.46 -0.61
C GLY A 289 -10.39 -39.30 -0.99
N GLN A 290 -10.48 -38.24 -0.19
CA GLN A 290 -11.26 -37.05 -0.50
C GLN A 290 -10.37 -35.84 -0.76
N GLU A 291 -10.74 -34.98 -1.71
CA GLU A 291 -10.04 -33.72 -1.99
C GLU A 291 -10.36 -32.64 -0.96
N THR A 292 -11.51 -32.75 -0.28
CA THR A 292 -11.97 -31.78 0.72
C THR A 292 -11.68 -32.27 2.14
N MET A 293 -11.44 -31.32 3.03
CA MET A 293 -11.36 -31.53 4.46
C MET A 293 -12.74 -31.36 5.08
N ILE A 294 -12.96 -31.99 6.23
CA ILE A 294 -14.17 -31.85 7.04
C ILE A 294 -13.88 -31.09 8.32
N PHE A 295 -14.91 -30.60 8.98
CA PHE A 295 -14.82 -30.08 10.33
C PHE A 295 -14.47 -31.21 11.29
N ALA A 296 -13.72 -30.91 12.34
CA ALA A 296 -13.40 -31.93 13.34
C ALA A 296 -14.70 -32.42 14.00
N PRO A 297 -14.96 -33.76 14.02
CA PRO A 297 -16.18 -34.30 14.55
C PRO A 297 -16.45 -33.88 16.01
N GLY A 298 -17.68 -33.47 16.29
CA GLY A 298 -18.11 -32.97 17.60
C GLY A 298 -17.69 -31.54 17.92
N HIS A 299 -17.18 -30.81 16.94
CA HIS A 299 -16.75 -29.41 17.07
C HIS A 299 -17.30 -28.50 15.95
N GLU A 300 -18.32 -28.95 15.22
CA GLU A 300 -18.85 -28.26 14.04
C GLU A 300 -19.36 -26.87 14.36
N ASP A 301 -19.90 -26.65 15.56
CA ASP A 301 -20.42 -25.40 16.10
C ASP A 301 -19.32 -24.34 16.33
N LYS A 302 -18.05 -24.75 16.41
CA LYS A 302 -16.92 -23.85 16.63
C LYS A 302 -16.39 -23.18 15.35
N TYR A 303 -16.78 -23.69 14.18
CA TYR A 303 -16.28 -23.19 12.90
C TYR A 303 -17.09 -21.98 12.44
N ARG A 304 -16.64 -20.80 12.87
CA ARG A 304 -17.18 -19.52 12.48
C ARG A 304 -16.15 -18.73 11.67
N ARG A 305 -16.56 -18.16 10.54
CA ARG A 305 -15.71 -17.23 9.79
C ARG A 305 -15.39 -16.00 10.66
N LEU A 306 -14.26 -15.38 10.35
CA LEU A 306 -13.91 -14.08 10.93
C LEU A 306 -14.93 -13.03 10.47
N THR A 307 -15.31 -12.13 11.39
CA THR A 307 -16.15 -10.96 11.10
C THR A 307 -15.38 -9.92 10.30
N VAL A 308 -16.09 -8.94 9.74
CA VAL A 308 -15.47 -7.80 9.06
C VAL A 308 -14.49 -7.07 9.98
N ARG A 309 -14.88 -6.81 11.26
CA ARG A 309 -14.00 -6.15 12.24
C ARG A 309 -12.76 -6.97 12.59
N GLU A 310 -12.90 -8.27 12.75
CA GLU A 310 -11.77 -9.16 13.00
C GLU A 310 -10.78 -9.14 11.82
N CYS A 311 -11.28 -9.22 10.59
CA CYS A 311 -10.44 -9.07 9.40
C CYS A 311 -9.76 -7.69 9.33
N ALA A 312 -10.48 -6.62 9.69
CA ALA A 312 -9.94 -5.26 9.72
C ALA A 312 -8.81 -5.11 10.74
N ARG A 313 -8.97 -5.66 11.96
CA ARG A 313 -7.92 -5.66 12.99
C ARG A 313 -6.70 -6.49 12.59
N ILE A 314 -6.90 -7.61 11.89
CA ILE A 314 -5.80 -8.42 11.35
C ILE A 314 -5.02 -7.62 10.28
N GLN A 315 -5.69 -6.77 9.51
CA GLN A 315 -5.07 -5.81 8.58
C GLN A 315 -4.62 -4.51 9.28
N THR A 316 -4.68 -4.47 10.59
CA THR A 316 -4.26 -3.38 11.47
C THR A 316 -4.99 -2.05 11.25
N PHE A 317 -6.23 -2.09 10.70
CA PHE A 317 -7.11 -0.92 10.69
C PHE A 317 -7.51 -0.54 12.12
N PRO A 318 -7.55 0.76 12.45
CA PRO A 318 -7.95 1.22 13.77
C PRO A 318 -9.45 1.00 14.01
N ASP A 319 -9.86 0.83 15.27
CA ASP A 319 -11.23 0.53 15.64
C ASP A 319 -12.23 1.64 15.31
N ASN A 320 -11.77 2.88 15.24
CA ASN A 320 -12.59 4.02 14.83
C ASN A 320 -12.78 4.11 13.30
N TYR A 321 -12.09 3.29 12.51
CA TYR A 321 -12.36 3.17 11.08
C TYR A 321 -13.67 2.40 10.88
N GLU A 322 -14.67 3.05 10.31
CA GLU A 322 -15.96 2.43 9.99
C GLU A 322 -16.06 2.14 8.50
N PHE A 323 -16.17 0.85 8.15
CA PHE A 323 -16.42 0.42 6.78
C PHE A 323 -17.88 0.67 6.44
N VAL A 324 -18.12 1.42 5.36
CA VAL A 324 -19.46 1.73 4.84
C VAL A 324 -19.74 0.83 3.64
N TYR A 325 -20.80 0.04 3.71
CA TYR A 325 -21.18 -0.89 2.62
C TYR A 325 -22.67 -1.24 2.69
N ASN A 326 -23.25 -1.52 1.54
CA ASN A 326 -24.60 -2.06 1.41
C ASN A 326 -24.59 -3.61 1.33
N ASN A 327 -23.42 -4.20 1.00
CA ASN A 327 -23.23 -5.62 0.89
C ASN A 327 -21.94 -5.99 1.64
N ILE A 328 -22.04 -6.94 2.58
CA ILE A 328 -20.91 -7.40 3.39
C ILE A 328 -19.72 -7.93 2.56
N ARG A 329 -19.97 -8.43 1.35
CA ARG A 329 -18.92 -8.82 0.41
C ARG A 329 -17.99 -7.67 0.04
N SER A 330 -18.55 -6.45 -0.08
CA SER A 330 -17.75 -5.24 -0.35
C SER A 330 -16.81 -4.92 0.81
N ALA A 331 -17.23 -5.18 2.07
CA ALA A 331 -16.36 -5.00 3.24
C ALA A 331 -15.13 -5.92 3.19
N TYR A 332 -15.34 -7.21 2.96
CA TYR A 332 -14.22 -8.16 2.83
C TYR A 332 -13.33 -7.84 1.63
N LYS A 333 -13.92 -7.37 0.50
CA LYS A 333 -13.16 -6.89 -0.67
C LYS A 333 -12.27 -5.71 -0.31
N MET A 334 -12.81 -4.70 0.38
CA MET A 334 -12.06 -3.53 0.85
C MET A 334 -10.84 -3.93 1.70
N ILE A 335 -11.09 -4.77 2.72
CA ILE A 335 -10.06 -5.20 3.67
C ILE A 335 -9.02 -6.08 2.98
N GLY A 336 -9.46 -7.04 2.15
CA GLY A 336 -8.56 -7.97 1.47
C GLY A 336 -7.65 -7.30 0.43
N ASN A 337 -8.10 -6.22 -0.21
CA ASN A 337 -7.29 -5.44 -1.15
C ASN A 337 -6.37 -4.44 -0.44
N ALA A 338 -6.65 -4.08 0.80
CA ALA A 338 -5.88 -3.04 1.49
C ALA A 338 -4.44 -3.48 1.77
N VAL A 339 -3.54 -2.51 1.76
CA VAL A 339 -2.22 -2.64 2.38
C VAL A 339 -2.41 -2.59 3.89
N PRO A 340 -1.80 -3.51 4.67
CA PRO A 340 -1.86 -3.45 6.13
C PRO A 340 -1.28 -2.14 6.66
N VAL A 341 -2.00 -1.53 7.61
CA VAL A 341 -1.68 -0.18 8.09
C VAL A 341 -0.29 -0.11 8.75
N GLU A 342 0.03 -1.06 9.63
CA GLU A 342 1.34 -1.05 10.33
C GLU A 342 2.50 -1.32 9.35
N LEU A 343 2.35 -2.21 8.36
CA LEU A 343 3.37 -2.40 7.32
C LEU A 343 3.64 -1.09 6.55
N ALA A 344 2.57 -0.38 6.15
CA ALA A 344 2.69 0.90 5.48
C ALA A 344 3.37 1.96 6.38
N LYS A 345 3.07 1.98 7.68
CA LYS A 345 3.68 2.87 8.66
C LYS A 345 5.20 2.63 8.79
N HIS A 346 5.65 1.37 8.85
CA HIS A 346 7.07 1.05 8.91
C HIS A 346 7.84 1.58 7.68
N ILE A 347 7.25 1.43 6.48
CA ILE A 347 7.83 1.99 5.26
C ILE A 347 7.85 3.52 5.33
N ALA A 348 6.75 4.13 5.75
CA ALA A 348 6.63 5.58 5.86
C ALA A 348 7.62 6.19 6.87
N LEU A 349 7.84 5.54 8.02
CA LEU A 349 8.83 5.98 9.02
C LEU A 349 10.26 5.92 8.46
N ALA A 350 10.60 4.87 7.69
CA ALA A 350 11.90 4.78 7.03
C ALA A 350 12.08 5.92 6.01
N ILE A 351 11.06 6.20 5.19
CA ILE A 351 11.08 7.32 4.25
C ILE A 351 11.22 8.66 4.98
N LYS A 352 10.44 8.88 6.05
CA LYS A 352 10.49 10.10 6.85
C LYS A 352 11.91 10.36 7.39
N LYS A 353 12.55 9.32 7.91
CA LYS A 353 13.94 9.38 8.40
C LYS A 353 14.90 9.79 7.28
N ASP A 354 14.78 9.19 6.08
CA ASP A 354 15.67 9.49 4.95
C ASP A 354 15.47 10.92 4.42
N LEU A 355 14.24 11.46 4.55
CA LEU A 355 13.95 12.86 4.21
C LEU A 355 14.51 13.85 5.25
N GLY A 356 15.00 13.37 6.41
CA GLY A 356 15.55 14.20 7.48
C GLY A 356 14.50 14.99 8.25
N VAL A 357 13.25 14.52 8.27
CA VAL A 357 12.17 15.12 9.06
C VAL A 357 12.05 14.36 10.39
N VAL A 358 12.21 15.06 11.50
CA VAL A 358 12.13 14.50 12.86
C VAL A 358 10.67 14.25 13.28
#